data_b9da3e3928791ea3badd0541892512dc
#
_entry.id   b9da3e3928791ea3badd0541892512dc
#
_cell.length_a   1.000
_cell.length_b   1.000
_cell.length_c   1.000
_cell.angle_alpha   90.00
_cell.angle_beta   90.00
_cell.angle_gamma   90.00
#
_symmetry.space_group_name_H-M   'P 1'
#
loop_
_entity.id
_entity.type
_entity.pdbx_description
1 polymer ?
#
loop_
_entity_poly.entity_id
_entity_poly.type
_entity_poly.pdbx_seq_one_letter_code
_entity_poly.pdbx_strand_id
1 'polypeptide(L)'
;MTQRDARIDFLRGFFILSMCVDHLGYLLQVIGNQAAAKVYTYQSLGWSSAAEFFVFFSGYVIATVYRRTLDARGFWRTQLRGLHRSWELYVRNGLVFLLVLALVPLLFAGSADSAGLLQGTRLYLAEDLGAQVVPAFMRFAYFPTFLEVLPLYMVLMAVAPAFLLVQARLRWLPIALSAALWLAVQADPGLNFHTPGAWHFNPYAWQFVFFLGVWIATEMPLDRVDRSQRGRKLALVLSLLAGCALLKALDKADAVLPLVGALDVPGTGKTDVGPLRLLHFLLVLWLIALAMPPHDWVRGHVLARSVARVGQHSLDCFCASIVGCYVLAGLFALSARGTSVYFVLQAINMSSLVLFACWLQWLKTPPWRTPPAGPVRQPRDQDRAPQGAPGTGLGSAA
;
A
#
# COMPACT_ATOMS: atom_id res chain seq x y z
N MET A 1 -17.10 -9.49 16.56
CA MET A 1 -16.35 -8.59 15.63
C MET A 1 -14.91 -9.08 15.59
N THR A 2 -14.44 -9.63 14.48
CA THR A 2 -13.02 -9.97 14.34
C THR A 2 -12.23 -8.66 14.34
N GLN A 3 -11.35 -8.57 15.30
CA GLN A 3 -10.52 -7.39 15.52
C GLN A 3 -9.65 -7.14 14.26
N ARG A 4 -9.54 -5.87 13.84
CA ARG A 4 -8.68 -5.46 12.71
C ARG A 4 -7.24 -5.87 13.00
N ASP A 5 -6.55 -6.48 12.03
CA ASP A 5 -5.17 -6.93 12.20
C ASP A 5 -4.20 -5.75 12.15
N ALA A 6 -3.67 -5.35 13.32
CA ALA A 6 -2.72 -4.26 13.46
C ALA A 6 -1.40 -4.51 12.71
N ARG A 7 -1.03 -5.77 12.45
CA ARG A 7 0.18 -6.13 11.72
C ARG A 7 0.06 -5.78 10.24
N ILE A 8 -1.10 -6.05 9.65
CA ILE A 8 -1.38 -5.66 8.25
C ILE A 8 -1.41 -4.14 8.11
N ASP A 9 -2.01 -3.44 9.08
CA ASP A 9 -1.98 -1.97 9.09
C ASP A 9 -0.53 -1.46 9.23
N PHE A 10 0.30 -2.07 10.09
CA PHE A 10 1.71 -1.73 10.22
C PHE A 10 2.46 -1.91 8.89
N LEU A 11 2.31 -3.06 8.23
CA LEU A 11 2.95 -3.31 6.93
C LEU A 11 2.52 -2.30 5.87
N ARG A 12 1.23 -2.01 5.77
CA ARG A 12 0.74 -0.98 4.84
C ARG A 12 1.32 0.40 5.13
N GLY A 13 1.40 0.76 6.42
CA GLY A 13 2.02 2.02 6.83
C GLY A 13 3.52 2.08 6.50
N PHE A 14 4.24 0.99 6.74
CA PHE A 14 5.66 0.87 6.40
C PHE A 14 5.89 1.07 4.89
N PHE A 15 5.09 0.42 4.03
CA PHE A 15 5.23 0.57 2.59
C PHE A 15 4.83 1.96 2.08
N ILE A 16 3.85 2.62 2.70
CA ILE A 16 3.53 4.02 2.36
C ILE A 16 4.67 4.96 2.75
N LEU A 17 5.27 4.80 3.94
CA LEU A 17 6.42 5.59 4.35
C LEU A 17 7.64 5.36 3.43
N SER A 18 7.90 4.10 3.05
CA SER A 18 8.94 3.79 2.08
C SER A 18 8.68 4.45 0.72
N MET A 19 7.44 4.40 0.24
CA MET A 19 7.03 5.05 -1.01
C MET A 19 7.19 6.58 -0.93
N CYS A 20 6.86 7.17 0.21
CA CYS A 20 7.01 8.60 0.48
C CYS A 20 8.48 9.05 0.38
N VAL A 21 9.41 8.25 0.95
CA VAL A 21 10.86 8.48 0.84
C VAL A 21 11.33 8.42 -0.61
N ASP A 22 10.88 7.41 -1.36
CA ASP A 22 11.28 7.23 -2.76
C ASP A 22 10.70 8.32 -3.68
N HIS A 23 9.45 8.74 -3.44
CA HIS A 23 8.82 9.81 -4.22
C HIS A 23 9.56 11.15 -4.05
N LEU A 24 9.86 11.55 -2.81
CA LEU A 24 10.65 12.76 -2.58
C LEU A 24 12.06 12.60 -3.17
N GLY A 25 12.72 11.46 -2.95
CA GLY A 25 14.04 11.18 -3.52
C GLY A 25 14.05 11.30 -5.05
N TYR A 26 13.01 10.80 -5.72
CA TYR A 26 12.85 10.94 -7.17
C TYR A 26 12.73 12.41 -7.60
N LEU A 27 11.85 13.20 -6.97
CA LEU A 27 11.67 14.61 -7.30
C LEU A 27 12.97 15.40 -7.11
N LEU A 28 13.71 15.15 -6.02
CA LEU A 28 14.99 15.81 -5.77
C LEU A 28 16.06 15.45 -6.81
N GLN A 29 16.06 14.22 -7.34
CA GLN A 29 16.93 13.82 -8.45
C GLN A 29 16.59 14.56 -9.74
N VAL A 30 15.30 14.68 -10.04
CA VAL A 30 14.79 15.33 -11.26
C VAL A 30 15.14 16.83 -11.28
N ILE A 31 15.14 17.52 -10.14
CA ILE A 31 15.52 18.94 -10.04
C ILE A 31 17.04 19.16 -9.95
N GLY A 32 17.85 18.20 -10.41
CA GLY A 32 19.29 18.39 -10.60
C GLY A 32 20.17 18.04 -9.42
N ASN A 33 19.66 17.42 -8.36
CA ASN A 33 20.50 16.95 -7.25
C ASN A 33 21.01 15.51 -7.47
N GLN A 34 21.85 15.31 -8.47
CA GLN A 34 22.48 14.01 -8.74
C GLN A 34 23.46 13.57 -7.63
N ALA A 35 23.95 14.50 -6.81
CA ALA A 35 24.87 14.24 -5.71
C ALA A 35 24.14 13.97 -4.38
N ALA A 36 22.81 14.06 -4.31
CA ALA A 36 22.09 13.77 -3.09
C ALA A 36 22.33 12.31 -2.69
N ALA A 37 22.83 12.12 -1.48
CA ALA A 37 22.93 10.82 -0.86
C ALA A 37 21.55 10.15 -0.95
N LYS A 38 21.48 8.99 -1.56
CA LYS A 38 20.23 8.24 -1.64
C LYS A 38 19.94 7.62 -0.28
N VAL A 39 18.73 7.84 0.24
CA VAL A 39 18.22 6.94 1.28
C VAL A 39 17.93 5.61 0.61
N TYR A 40 18.73 4.61 0.90
CA TYR A 40 18.51 3.27 0.40
C TYR A 40 17.33 2.65 1.15
N THR A 41 16.27 2.37 0.44
CA THR A 41 15.17 1.55 0.93
C THR A 41 15.39 0.08 0.53
N TYR A 42 14.55 -0.84 1.03
CA TYR A 42 14.62 -2.24 0.61
C TYR A 42 14.48 -2.41 -0.92
N GLN A 43 13.87 -1.46 -1.61
CA GLN A 43 13.73 -1.44 -3.08
C GLN A 43 15.08 -1.35 -3.81
N SER A 44 16.12 -0.90 -3.11
CA SER A 44 17.47 -0.86 -3.66
C SER A 44 18.12 -2.25 -3.73
N LEU A 45 17.65 -3.21 -2.94
CA LEU A 45 18.20 -4.56 -2.83
C LEU A 45 17.63 -5.54 -3.86
N GLY A 46 16.59 -5.18 -4.59
CA GLY A 46 15.96 -6.06 -5.57
C GLY A 46 15.08 -5.28 -6.55
N TRP A 47 14.22 -5.96 -7.28
CA TRP A 47 13.38 -5.36 -8.33
C TRP A 47 11.99 -4.95 -7.86
N SER A 48 11.42 -5.60 -6.83
CA SER A 48 10.11 -5.21 -6.30
C SER A 48 10.20 -3.89 -5.53
N SER A 49 9.10 -3.15 -5.53
CA SER A 49 8.96 -1.85 -4.91
C SER A 49 7.84 -1.83 -3.86
N ALA A 50 7.66 -0.74 -3.14
CA ALA A 50 6.54 -0.58 -2.20
C ALA A 50 5.17 -0.72 -2.90
N ALA A 51 5.10 -0.48 -4.21
CA ALA A 51 3.86 -0.55 -4.95
C ALA A 51 3.25 -1.96 -4.97
N GLU A 52 4.05 -3.02 -5.21
CA GLU A 52 3.57 -4.40 -5.21
C GLU A 52 2.97 -4.78 -3.87
N PHE A 53 3.63 -4.42 -2.77
CA PHE A 53 3.12 -4.70 -1.43
C PHE A 53 1.87 -3.89 -1.12
N PHE A 54 1.83 -2.63 -1.54
CA PHE A 54 0.66 -1.79 -1.34
C PHE A 54 -0.55 -2.32 -2.11
N VAL A 55 -0.37 -2.76 -3.36
CA VAL A 55 -1.40 -3.40 -4.18
C VAL A 55 -1.85 -4.71 -3.56
N PHE A 56 -0.92 -5.59 -3.19
CA PHE A 56 -1.19 -6.87 -2.55
C PHE A 56 -1.98 -6.72 -1.25
N PHE A 57 -1.48 -5.88 -0.30
CA PHE A 57 -2.16 -5.70 0.98
C PHE A 57 -3.50 -4.98 0.85
N SER A 58 -3.71 -4.20 -0.20
CA SER A 58 -5.03 -3.66 -0.50
C SER A 58 -6.01 -4.75 -0.91
N GLY A 59 -5.60 -5.69 -1.78
CA GLY A 59 -6.39 -6.89 -2.10
C GLY A 59 -6.67 -7.74 -0.86
N TYR A 60 -5.64 -7.96 -0.04
CA TYR A 60 -5.74 -8.74 1.21
C TYR A 60 -6.79 -8.17 2.17
N VAL A 61 -6.77 -6.85 2.41
CA VAL A 61 -7.72 -6.19 3.31
C VAL A 61 -9.13 -6.17 2.73
N ILE A 62 -9.26 -5.87 1.44
CA ILE A 62 -10.55 -5.82 0.75
C ILE A 62 -11.24 -7.18 0.76
N ALA A 63 -10.50 -8.27 0.59
CA ALA A 63 -11.04 -9.63 0.67
C ALA A 63 -11.85 -9.86 1.94
N THR A 64 -11.29 -9.49 3.10
CA THR A 64 -11.95 -9.67 4.40
C THR A 64 -13.25 -8.85 4.51
N VAL A 65 -13.23 -7.61 3.98
CA VAL A 65 -14.38 -6.70 4.06
C VAL A 65 -15.47 -7.10 3.08
N TYR A 66 -15.10 -7.41 1.83
CA TYR A 66 -16.06 -7.73 0.77
C TYR A 66 -16.65 -9.12 0.94
N ARG A 67 -15.85 -10.12 1.41
CA ARG A 67 -16.35 -11.46 1.70
C ARG A 67 -17.48 -11.41 2.73
N ARG A 68 -17.30 -10.67 3.83
CA ARG A 68 -18.35 -10.49 4.84
C ARG A 68 -19.60 -9.82 4.28
N THR A 69 -19.42 -8.83 3.39
CA THR A 69 -20.55 -8.14 2.77
C THR A 69 -21.27 -9.07 1.79
N LEU A 70 -20.52 -9.87 1.02
CA LEU A 70 -21.03 -10.84 0.08
C LEU A 70 -21.88 -11.91 0.81
N ASP A 71 -21.33 -12.47 1.89
CA ASP A 71 -22.00 -13.51 2.68
C ASP A 71 -23.25 -12.96 3.41
N ALA A 72 -23.20 -11.72 3.91
CA ALA A 72 -24.31 -11.15 4.70
C ALA A 72 -25.36 -10.41 3.85
N ARG A 73 -25.01 -9.84 2.70
CA ARG A 73 -25.88 -8.91 1.95
C ARG A 73 -25.95 -9.20 0.45
N GLY A 74 -25.26 -10.24 -0.02
CA GLY A 74 -25.24 -10.69 -1.40
C GLY A 74 -24.38 -9.84 -2.35
N PHE A 75 -24.33 -10.28 -3.61
CA PHE A 75 -23.45 -9.77 -4.64
C PHE A 75 -23.67 -8.27 -4.95
N TRP A 76 -24.92 -7.87 -5.22
CA TRP A 76 -25.20 -6.51 -5.67
C TRP A 76 -24.82 -5.44 -4.66
N ARG A 77 -25.02 -5.71 -3.37
CA ARG A 77 -24.59 -4.77 -2.32
C ARG A 77 -23.07 -4.70 -2.18
N THR A 78 -22.39 -5.81 -2.43
CA THR A 78 -20.92 -5.85 -2.46
C THR A 78 -20.39 -5.12 -3.69
N GLN A 79 -21.04 -5.29 -4.84
CA GLN A 79 -20.70 -4.58 -6.08
C GLN A 79 -20.85 -3.06 -5.95
N LEU A 80 -21.98 -2.60 -5.39
CA LEU A 80 -22.18 -1.19 -5.11
C LEU A 80 -21.12 -0.61 -4.16
N ARG A 81 -20.69 -1.40 -3.17
CA ARG A 81 -19.60 -1.00 -2.27
C ARG A 81 -18.26 -0.87 -3.02
N GLY A 82 -17.97 -1.78 -3.94
CA GLY A 82 -16.79 -1.70 -4.82
C GLY A 82 -16.80 -0.46 -5.70
N LEU A 83 -17.92 -0.19 -6.37
CA LEU A 83 -18.09 0.99 -7.22
C LEU A 83 -18.03 2.31 -6.41
N HIS A 84 -18.63 2.34 -5.23
CA HIS A 84 -18.50 3.51 -4.34
C HIS A 84 -17.04 3.76 -3.95
N ARG A 85 -16.28 2.70 -3.66
CA ARG A 85 -14.85 2.84 -3.37
C ARG A 85 -14.05 3.31 -4.58
N SER A 86 -14.37 2.84 -5.78
CA SER A 86 -13.76 3.33 -7.03
C SER A 86 -14.07 4.81 -7.25
N TRP A 87 -15.29 5.24 -6.96
CA TRP A 87 -15.67 6.65 -7.02
C TRP A 87 -14.91 7.53 -6.02
N GLU A 88 -14.75 7.07 -4.77
CA GLU A 88 -13.91 7.77 -3.78
C GLU A 88 -12.47 7.96 -4.26
N LEU A 89 -11.89 6.91 -4.87
CA LEU A 89 -10.54 6.95 -5.45
C LEU A 89 -10.46 7.95 -6.60
N TYR A 90 -11.48 7.97 -7.47
CA TYR A 90 -11.57 8.88 -8.60
C TYR A 90 -11.57 10.34 -8.17
N VAL A 91 -12.45 10.69 -7.23
CA VAL A 91 -12.56 12.06 -6.71
C VAL A 91 -11.26 12.48 -6.02
N ARG A 92 -10.68 11.63 -5.18
CA ARG A 92 -9.41 11.94 -4.49
C ARG A 92 -8.25 12.09 -5.44
N ASN A 93 -8.15 11.23 -6.47
CA ASN A 93 -7.13 11.36 -7.51
C ASN A 93 -7.25 12.69 -8.25
N GLY A 94 -8.47 13.07 -8.62
CA GLY A 94 -8.75 14.37 -9.23
C GLY A 94 -8.36 15.55 -8.35
N LEU A 95 -8.69 15.50 -7.05
CA LEU A 95 -8.30 16.56 -6.09
C LEU A 95 -6.78 16.68 -5.96
N VAL A 96 -6.06 15.56 -5.83
CA VAL A 96 -4.59 15.58 -5.76
C VAL A 96 -3.99 16.13 -7.05
N PHE A 97 -4.53 15.73 -8.21
CA PHE A 97 -4.11 16.26 -9.50
C PHE A 97 -4.27 17.78 -9.59
N LEU A 98 -5.43 18.30 -9.23
CA LEU A 98 -5.68 19.75 -9.24
C LEU A 98 -4.75 20.51 -8.28
N LEU A 99 -4.50 19.94 -7.09
CA LEU A 99 -3.54 20.51 -6.14
C LEU A 99 -2.12 20.53 -6.71
N VAL A 100 -1.65 19.44 -7.31
CA VAL A 100 -0.31 19.38 -7.95
C VAL A 100 -0.23 20.36 -9.10
N LEU A 101 -1.26 20.42 -9.95
CA LEU A 101 -1.32 21.35 -11.09
C LEU A 101 -1.25 22.83 -10.66
N ALA A 102 -1.85 23.15 -9.51
CA ALA A 102 -1.78 24.51 -8.95
C ALA A 102 -0.45 24.80 -8.23
N LEU A 103 0.09 23.82 -7.50
CA LEU A 103 1.29 24.00 -6.67
C LEU A 103 2.56 24.10 -7.51
N VAL A 104 2.69 23.33 -8.59
CA VAL A 104 3.94 23.28 -9.36
C VAL A 104 4.29 24.65 -9.96
N PRO A 105 3.41 25.37 -10.67
CA PRO A 105 3.71 26.72 -11.14
C PRO A 105 4.04 27.69 -9.99
N LEU A 106 3.31 27.58 -8.87
CA LEU A 106 3.50 28.45 -7.72
C LEU A 106 4.89 28.25 -7.06
N LEU A 107 5.32 27.00 -6.91
CA LEU A 107 6.57 26.65 -6.21
C LEU A 107 7.81 26.80 -7.09
N PHE A 108 7.68 26.65 -8.40
CA PHE A 108 8.80 26.60 -9.34
C PHE A 108 8.79 27.71 -10.39
N ALA A 109 7.93 28.73 -10.24
CA ALA A 109 7.89 29.89 -11.12
C ALA A 109 9.26 30.59 -11.17
N GLY A 110 9.83 30.71 -12.38
CA GLY A 110 11.14 31.33 -12.59
C GLY A 110 12.34 30.52 -12.09
N SER A 111 12.15 29.28 -11.61
CA SER A 111 13.24 28.39 -11.23
C SER A 111 13.84 27.72 -12.47
N ALA A 112 15.17 27.64 -12.52
CA ALA A 112 15.87 26.84 -13.53
C ALA A 112 15.52 25.33 -13.46
N ASP A 113 14.99 24.88 -12.33
CA ASP A 113 14.61 23.48 -12.10
C ASP A 113 13.24 23.11 -12.66
N SER A 114 12.44 24.11 -13.05
CA SER A 114 11.06 23.90 -13.54
C SER A 114 11.03 22.95 -14.73
N ALA A 115 11.92 23.13 -15.70
CA ALA A 115 12.00 22.29 -16.89
C ALA A 115 12.29 20.81 -16.55
N GLY A 116 13.28 20.56 -15.67
CA GLY A 116 13.61 19.21 -15.21
C GLY A 116 12.45 18.57 -14.46
N LEU A 117 11.79 19.30 -13.56
CA LEU A 117 10.62 18.81 -12.82
C LEU A 117 9.45 18.48 -13.76
N LEU A 118 9.10 19.39 -14.68
CA LEU A 118 8.01 19.18 -15.65
C LEU A 118 8.28 17.95 -16.51
N GLN A 119 9.51 17.79 -17.00
CA GLN A 119 9.92 16.63 -17.80
C GLN A 119 9.82 15.32 -17.00
N GLY A 120 10.44 15.26 -15.83
CA GLY A 120 10.48 14.04 -15.02
C GLY A 120 9.13 13.63 -14.45
N THR A 121 8.24 14.58 -14.20
CA THR A 121 6.88 14.30 -13.72
C THR A 121 5.83 14.19 -14.80
N ARG A 122 6.20 14.35 -16.08
CA ARG A 122 5.29 14.42 -17.25
C ARG A 122 4.31 15.59 -17.18
N LEU A 123 4.54 16.57 -16.33
CA LEU A 123 3.69 17.75 -16.24
C LEU A 123 3.87 18.70 -17.43
N TYR A 124 4.95 18.57 -18.20
CA TYR A 124 5.10 19.31 -19.48
C TYR A 124 3.92 19.03 -20.44
N LEU A 125 3.36 17.82 -20.44
CA LEU A 125 2.17 17.49 -21.24
C LEU A 125 0.93 18.28 -20.82
N ALA A 126 0.91 18.82 -19.58
CA ALA A 126 -0.18 19.69 -19.16
C ALA A 126 -0.15 21.05 -19.87
N GLU A 127 1.04 21.55 -20.21
CA GLU A 127 1.21 22.79 -20.99
C GLU A 127 0.71 22.57 -22.44
N ASP A 128 1.07 21.44 -23.07
CA ASP A 128 0.63 21.09 -24.43
C ASP A 128 -0.89 20.89 -24.50
N LEU A 129 -1.48 20.27 -23.48
CA LEU A 129 -2.92 20.02 -23.39
C LEU A 129 -3.74 21.28 -23.09
N GLY A 130 -3.14 22.30 -22.46
CA GLY A 130 -3.82 23.54 -22.08
C GLY A 130 -5.16 23.31 -21.36
N ALA A 131 -6.25 23.88 -21.88
CA ALA A 131 -7.57 23.70 -21.29
C ALA A 131 -8.09 22.25 -21.30
N GLN A 132 -7.50 21.35 -22.10
CA GLN A 132 -7.88 19.95 -22.15
C GLN A 132 -7.18 19.09 -21.07
N VAL A 133 -6.27 19.62 -20.27
CA VAL A 133 -5.50 18.87 -19.28
C VAL A 133 -6.40 18.19 -18.24
N VAL A 134 -7.37 18.90 -17.68
CA VAL A 134 -8.32 18.34 -16.70
C VAL A 134 -9.25 17.30 -17.34
N PRO A 135 -9.90 17.58 -18.48
CA PRO A 135 -10.68 16.58 -19.20
C PRO A 135 -9.86 15.34 -19.60
N ALA A 136 -8.59 15.49 -20.02
CA ALA A 136 -7.73 14.38 -20.40
C ALA A 136 -7.40 13.50 -19.19
N PHE A 137 -7.04 14.11 -18.06
CA PHE A 137 -6.80 13.39 -16.81
C PHE A 137 -8.06 12.63 -16.32
N MET A 138 -9.20 13.30 -16.31
CA MET A 138 -10.48 12.71 -15.89
C MET A 138 -10.92 11.54 -16.77
N ARG A 139 -10.54 11.51 -18.05
CA ARG A 139 -10.82 10.40 -19.01
C ARG A 139 -9.71 9.34 -19.05
N PHE A 140 -8.73 9.40 -18.15
CA PHE A 140 -7.57 8.49 -18.12
C PHE A 140 -6.73 8.52 -19.41
N ALA A 141 -6.74 9.65 -20.12
CA ALA A 141 -5.93 9.88 -21.30
C ALA A 141 -4.58 10.54 -21.00
N TYR A 142 -4.39 11.00 -19.76
CA TYR A 142 -3.17 11.63 -19.27
C TYR A 142 -2.90 11.25 -17.81
N PHE A 143 -1.65 10.90 -17.51
CA PHE A 143 -1.22 10.51 -16.18
C PHE A 143 0.11 11.19 -15.82
N PRO A 144 0.12 12.19 -14.93
CA PRO A 144 1.36 12.66 -14.34
C PRO A 144 1.93 11.60 -13.38
N THR A 145 3.24 11.61 -13.23
CA THR A 145 3.97 10.70 -12.35
C THR A 145 3.40 10.73 -10.92
N PHE A 146 3.31 9.58 -10.28
CA PHE A 146 2.70 9.26 -8.97
C PHE A 146 1.18 9.18 -8.93
N LEU A 147 0.44 9.71 -9.91
CA LEU A 147 -1.02 9.66 -9.95
C LEU A 147 -1.57 8.47 -10.77
N GLU A 148 -0.68 7.64 -11.31
CA GLU A 148 -1.01 6.51 -12.19
C GLU A 148 -1.57 5.29 -11.44
N VAL A 149 -1.27 5.15 -10.15
CA VAL A 149 -1.64 3.96 -9.38
C VAL A 149 -3.10 3.96 -8.94
N LEU A 150 -3.69 5.13 -8.67
CA LEU A 150 -5.09 5.21 -8.23
C LEU A 150 -6.09 4.77 -9.30
N PRO A 151 -5.93 5.10 -10.60
CA PRO A 151 -6.71 4.51 -11.70
C PRO A 151 -6.70 2.98 -11.71
N LEU A 152 -5.53 2.35 -11.52
CA LEU A 152 -5.44 0.90 -11.36
C LEU A 152 -6.36 0.39 -10.25
N TYR A 153 -6.32 1.04 -9.07
CA TYR A 153 -7.18 0.66 -7.94
C TYR A 153 -8.66 0.80 -8.24
N MET A 154 -9.07 1.80 -9.03
CA MET A 154 -10.48 1.97 -9.41
C MET A 154 -10.99 0.74 -10.16
N VAL A 155 -10.21 0.24 -11.13
CA VAL A 155 -10.54 -0.98 -11.87
C VAL A 155 -10.58 -2.19 -10.95
N LEU A 156 -9.56 -2.38 -10.10
CA LEU A 156 -9.45 -3.54 -9.22
C LEU A 156 -10.56 -3.59 -8.18
N MET A 157 -10.97 -2.45 -7.60
CA MET A 157 -12.07 -2.37 -6.64
C MET A 157 -13.41 -2.70 -7.29
N ALA A 158 -13.63 -2.29 -8.53
CA ALA A 158 -14.86 -2.61 -9.27
C ALA A 158 -14.96 -4.10 -9.61
N VAL A 159 -13.84 -4.77 -9.89
CA VAL A 159 -13.80 -6.20 -10.27
C VAL A 159 -13.76 -7.14 -9.05
N ALA A 160 -13.24 -6.70 -7.90
CA ALA A 160 -13.04 -7.54 -6.72
C ALA A 160 -14.30 -8.29 -6.23
N PRO A 161 -15.52 -7.72 -6.23
CA PRO A 161 -16.71 -8.46 -5.84
C PRO A 161 -17.03 -9.64 -6.76
N ALA A 162 -16.84 -9.49 -8.08
CA ALA A 162 -17.02 -10.58 -9.04
C ALA A 162 -16.00 -11.70 -8.85
N PHE A 163 -14.73 -11.33 -8.61
CA PHE A 163 -13.68 -12.29 -8.26
C PHE A 163 -14.07 -13.13 -7.04
N LEU A 164 -14.50 -12.50 -5.95
CA LEU A 164 -14.93 -13.18 -4.72
C LEU A 164 -16.17 -14.06 -4.93
N LEU A 165 -17.12 -13.62 -5.77
CA LEU A 165 -18.31 -14.42 -6.09
C LEU A 165 -17.92 -15.73 -6.81
N VAL A 166 -17.04 -15.65 -7.80
CA VAL A 166 -16.57 -16.82 -8.54
C VAL A 166 -15.74 -17.72 -7.62
N GLN A 167 -14.84 -17.13 -6.81
CA GLN A 167 -14.01 -17.86 -5.85
C GLN A 167 -14.85 -18.64 -4.82
N ALA A 168 -16.02 -18.11 -4.42
CA ALA A 168 -16.90 -18.78 -3.48
C ALA A 168 -17.44 -20.13 -4.01
N ARG A 169 -17.50 -20.29 -5.33
CA ARG A 169 -17.99 -21.50 -6.01
C ARG A 169 -16.85 -22.36 -6.58
N LEU A 170 -15.86 -21.71 -7.17
CA LEU A 170 -14.75 -22.31 -7.90
C LEU A 170 -13.44 -21.74 -7.36
N ARG A 171 -12.99 -22.27 -6.23
CA ARG A 171 -11.88 -21.77 -5.38
C ARG A 171 -10.64 -21.33 -6.15
N TRP A 172 -10.23 -22.09 -7.17
CA TRP A 172 -8.98 -21.88 -7.90
C TRP A 172 -9.17 -21.16 -9.23
N LEU A 173 -10.37 -21.17 -9.79
CA LEU A 173 -10.62 -20.65 -11.13
C LEU A 173 -10.26 -19.15 -11.28
N PRO A 174 -10.71 -18.24 -10.40
CA PRO A 174 -10.45 -16.82 -10.63
C PRO A 174 -8.98 -16.47 -10.48
N ILE A 175 -8.23 -17.13 -9.57
CA ILE A 175 -6.77 -16.87 -9.47
C ILE A 175 -6.02 -17.52 -10.65
N ALA A 176 -6.45 -18.66 -11.17
CA ALA A 176 -5.87 -19.27 -12.36
C ALA A 176 -6.10 -18.39 -13.61
N LEU A 177 -7.30 -17.82 -13.79
CA LEU A 177 -7.58 -16.87 -14.87
C LEU A 177 -6.76 -15.59 -14.72
N SER A 178 -6.60 -15.09 -13.50
CA SER A 178 -5.77 -13.94 -13.17
C SER A 178 -4.29 -14.20 -13.52
N ALA A 179 -3.77 -15.37 -13.19
CA ALA A 179 -2.41 -15.78 -13.55
C ALA A 179 -2.25 -15.97 -15.07
N ALA A 180 -3.23 -16.56 -15.74
CA ALA A 180 -3.22 -16.72 -17.20
C ALA A 180 -3.19 -15.37 -17.93
N LEU A 181 -3.94 -14.39 -17.45
CA LEU A 181 -3.92 -13.03 -18.00
C LEU A 181 -2.56 -12.35 -17.77
N TRP A 182 -1.95 -12.52 -16.59
CA TRP A 182 -0.59 -12.04 -16.34
C TRP A 182 0.44 -12.71 -17.27
N LEU A 183 0.33 -14.03 -17.48
CA LEU A 183 1.19 -14.77 -18.42
C LEU A 183 1.01 -14.28 -19.86
N ALA A 184 -0.22 -13.96 -20.28
CA ALA A 184 -0.48 -13.39 -21.60
C ALA A 184 0.25 -12.05 -21.80
N VAL A 185 0.29 -11.19 -20.78
CA VAL A 185 1.08 -9.94 -20.81
C VAL A 185 2.59 -10.21 -20.92
N GLN A 186 3.10 -11.28 -20.27
CA GLN A 186 4.53 -11.63 -20.41
C GLN A 186 4.85 -12.12 -21.83
N ALA A 187 3.90 -12.76 -22.50
CA ALA A 187 4.06 -13.22 -23.89
C ALA A 187 3.90 -12.08 -24.91
N ASP A 188 3.05 -11.10 -24.61
CA ASP A 188 2.83 -9.90 -25.45
C ASP A 188 2.85 -8.63 -24.58
N PRO A 189 4.01 -7.97 -24.43
CA PRO A 189 4.13 -6.72 -23.65
C PRO A 189 3.30 -5.55 -24.24
N GLY A 190 2.81 -5.66 -25.46
CA GLY A 190 1.87 -4.71 -26.07
C GLY A 190 0.46 -4.82 -25.49
N LEU A 191 0.13 -5.91 -24.81
CA LEU A 191 -1.16 -6.12 -24.17
C LEU A 191 -1.31 -5.23 -22.95
N ASN A 192 -1.87 -4.03 -23.13
CA ASN A 192 -2.12 -3.03 -22.10
C ASN A 192 -3.42 -2.28 -22.42
N PHE A 193 -3.92 -1.46 -21.51
CA PHE A 193 -5.08 -0.61 -21.82
C PHE A 193 -4.69 0.43 -22.87
N HIS A 194 -5.44 0.42 -23.96
CA HIS A 194 -5.27 1.37 -25.09
C HIS A 194 -5.96 2.68 -24.74
N THR A 195 -5.26 3.53 -24.01
CA THR A 195 -5.63 4.93 -23.82
C THR A 195 -4.54 5.81 -24.44
N PRO A 196 -4.81 7.06 -24.81
CA PRO A 196 -3.78 7.98 -25.30
C PRO A 196 -2.62 8.15 -24.31
N GLY A 197 -2.87 7.98 -22.99
CA GLY A 197 -1.83 7.90 -21.96
C GLY A 197 -1.41 6.44 -21.73
N ALA A 198 -0.10 6.16 -21.83
CA ALA A 198 0.43 4.83 -21.52
C ALA A 198 0.21 4.53 -20.01
N TRP A 199 -0.45 3.42 -19.71
CA TRP A 199 -0.61 2.94 -18.33
C TRP A 199 0.69 2.34 -17.82
N HIS A 200 1.39 3.08 -16.98
CA HIS A 200 2.62 2.61 -16.34
C HIS A 200 2.39 1.40 -15.41
N PHE A 201 1.21 1.34 -14.79
CA PHE A 201 0.75 0.16 -14.05
C PHE A 201 -0.26 -0.59 -14.93
N ASN A 202 0.23 -1.48 -15.80
CA ASN A 202 -0.61 -2.27 -16.70
C ASN A 202 -1.68 -3.05 -15.92
N PRO A 203 -2.97 -2.74 -16.05
CA PRO A 203 -4.01 -3.39 -15.25
C PRO A 203 -4.10 -4.90 -15.47
N TYR A 204 -3.79 -5.39 -16.68
CA TYR A 204 -3.80 -6.81 -17.00
C TYR A 204 -2.69 -7.59 -16.26
N ALA A 205 -1.58 -6.95 -15.96
CA ALA A 205 -0.51 -7.56 -15.17
C ALA A 205 -0.71 -7.34 -13.67
N TRP A 206 -0.96 -6.10 -13.24
CA TRP A 206 -1.04 -5.72 -11.84
C TRP A 206 -2.26 -6.30 -11.11
N GLN A 207 -3.32 -6.68 -11.84
CA GLN A 207 -4.46 -7.37 -11.26
C GLN A 207 -4.04 -8.69 -10.60
N PHE A 208 -3.01 -9.37 -11.12
CA PHE A 208 -2.54 -10.62 -10.52
C PHE A 208 -1.99 -10.40 -9.10
N VAL A 209 -1.19 -9.37 -8.88
CA VAL A 209 -0.67 -9.02 -7.55
C VAL A 209 -1.81 -8.71 -6.56
N PHE A 210 -2.81 -7.96 -7.00
CA PHE A 210 -3.97 -7.63 -6.18
C PHE A 210 -4.82 -8.85 -5.84
N PHE A 211 -5.19 -9.65 -6.85
CA PHE A 211 -6.03 -10.82 -6.65
C PHE A 211 -5.30 -11.97 -5.95
N LEU A 212 -3.97 -12.03 -6.06
CA LEU A 212 -3.16 -12.90 -5.20
C LEU A 212 -3.33 -12.51 -3.72
N GLY A 213 -3.36 -11.20 -3.41
CA GLY A 213 -3.68 -10.70 -2.08
C GLY A 213 -5.07 -11.10 -1.61
N VAL A 214 -6.08 -10.98 -2.48
CA VAL A 214 -7.46 -11.44 -2.21
C VAL A 214 -7.48 -12.93 -1.91
N TRP A 215 -6.85 -13.72 -2.78
CA TRP A 215 -6.84 -15.18 -2.68
C TRP A 215 -6.09 -15.67 -1.43
N ILE A 216 -4.92 -15.12 -1.13
CA ILE A 216 -4.15 -15.46 0.07
C ILE A 216 -4.93 -15.10 1.34
N ALA A 217 -5.63 -13.97 1.39
CA ALA A 217 -6.41 -13.57 2.55
C ALA A 217 -7.55 -14.55 2.87
N THR A 218 -8.12 -15.18 1.85
CA THR A 218 -9.26 -16.09 2.01
C THR A 218 -8.85 -17.55 2.20
N GLU A 219 -7.80 -18.00 1.51
CA GLU A 219 -7.43 -19.41 1.42
C GLU A 219 -6.20 -19.79 2.26
N MET A 220 -5.21 -18.89 2.33
CA MET A 220 -3.93 -19.13 2.99
C MET A 220 -3.48 -17.89 3.81
N PRO A 221 -4.27 -17.44 4.80
CA PRO A 221 -3.94 -16.23 5.55
C PRO A 221 -2.51 -16.23 6.07
N LEU A 222 -1.84 -15.08 6.03
CA LEU A 222 -0.42 -14.94 6.38
C LEU A 222 -0.09 -15.34 7.83
N ASP A 223 -1.06 -15.33 8.72
CA ASP A 223 -0.92 -15.78 10.10
C ASP A 223 -0.89 -17.32 10.24
N ARG A 224 -1.35 -18.06 9.22
CA ARG A 224 -1.35 -19.53 9.17
C ARG A 224 -0.12 -20.11 8.45
N VAL A 225 0.84 -19.28 8.06
CA VAL A 225 2.08 -19.77 7.46
C VAL A 225 2.78 -20.74 8.41
N ASP A 226 3.10 -21.92 7.92
CA ASP A 226 3.84 -22.92 8.68
C ASP A 226 5.24 -22.39 9.05
N ARG A 227 5.44 -22.20 10.34
CA ARG A 227 6.70 -21.74 10.94
C ARG A 227 7.59 -22.87 11.43
N SER A 228 7.21 -24.11 11.17
CA SER A 228 8.11 -25.25 11.43
C SER A 228 9.42 -25.05 10.65
N GLN A 229 10.54 -25.42 11.24
CA GLN A 229 11.86 -25.19 10.65
C GLN A 229 12.12 -23.72 10.23
N ARG A 230 11.54 -22.75 10.95
CA ARG A 230 11.64 -21.31 10.65
C ARG A 230 13.08 -20.87 10.33
N GLY A 231 14.06 -21.33 11.08
CA GLY A 231 15.47 -21.00 10.83
C GLY A 231 15.94 -21.39 9.45
N ARG A 232 15.64 -22.62 9.01
CA ARG A 232 16.02 -23.12 7.65
C ARG A 232 15.28 -22.33 6.56
N LYS A 233 13.97 -22.07 6.74
CA LYS A 233 13.18 -21.29 5.79
C LYS A 233 13.67 -19.86 5.67
N LEU A 234 14.04 -19.22 6.81
CA LEU A 234 14.65 -17.89 6.81
C LEU A 234 16.02 -17.90 6.10
N ALA A 235 16.89 -18.86 6.39
CA ALA A 235 18.17 -18.98 5.72
C ALA A 235 17.99 -19.12 4.21
N LEU A 236 17.09 -20.00 3.76
CA LEU A 236 16.79 -20.19 2.34
C LEU A 236 16.29 -18.89 1.68
N VAL A 237 15.28 -18.24 2.26
CA VAL A 237 14.72 -17.03 1.67
C VAL A 237 15.72 -15.89 1.64
N LEU A 238 16.53 -15.74 2.69
CA LEU A 238 17.60 -14.72 2.73
C LEU A 238 18.70 -15.00 1.71
N SER A 239 19.09 -16.27 1.52
CA SER A 239 20.04 -16.65 0.48
C SER A 239 19.53 -16.34 -0.93
N LEU A 240 18.26 -16.62 -1.21
CA LEU A 240 17.64 -16.29 -2.50
C LEU A 240 17.54 -14.77 -2.71
N LEU A 241 17.19 -14.00 -1.68
CA LEU A 241 17.17 -12.54 -1.74
C LEU A 241 18.57 -11.95 -1.91
N ALA A 242 19.58 -12.53 -1.26
CA ALA A 242 20.99 -12.16 -1.47
C ALA A 242 21.43 -12.43 -2.93
N GLY A 243 21.01 -13.56 -3.51
CA GLY A 243 21.20 -13.85 -4.93
C GLY A 243 20.55 -12.80 -5.84
N CYS A 244 19.31 -12.39 -5.56
CA CYS A 244 18.64 -11.32 -6.29
C CYS A 244 19.38 -9.97 -6.16
N ALA A 245 19.86 -9.64 -4.95
CA ALA A 245 20.62 -8.42 -4.71
C ALA A 245 21.96 -8.42 -5.45
N LEU A 246 22.64 -9.56 -5.48
CA LEU A 246 23.89 -9.74 -6.23
C LEU A 246 23.65 -9.59 -7.74
N LEU A 247 22.64 -10.26 -8.30
CA LEU A 247 22.28 -10.11 -9.71
C LEU A 247 21.98 -8.67 -10.08
N LYS A 248 21.21 -7.95 -9.25
CA LYS A 248 20.93 -6.54 -9.46
C LYS A 248 22.19 -5.66 -9.34
N ALA A 249 23.11 -6.00 -8.45
CA ALA A 249 24.38 -5.29 -8.31
C ALA A 249 25.27 -5.50 -9.53
N LEU A 250 25.32 -6.71 -10.06
CA LEU A 250 26.03 -7.05 -11.28
C LEU A 250 25.46 -6.33 -12.51
N ASP A 251 24.14 -6.34 -12.67
CA ASP A 251 23.40 -5.60 -13.69
C ASP A 251 23.74 -4.09 -13.69
N LYS A 252 23.85 -3.48 -12.51
CA LYS A 252 24.28 -2.09 -12.35
C LYS A 252 25.78 -1.87 -12.57
N ALA A 253 26.61 -2.83 -12.17
CA ALA A 253 28.06 -2.73 -12.32
C ALA A 253 28.46 -2.84 -13.80
N ASP A 254 27.75 -3.62 -14.58
CA ASP A 254 27.97 -3.77 -16.02
C ASP A 254 27.72 -2.47 -16.78
N ALA A 255 26.76 -1.65 -16.33
CA ALA A 255 26.55 -0.31 -16.84
C ALA A 255 27.73 0.67 -16.60
N VAL A 256 28.64 0.36 -15.66
CA VAL A 256 29.82 1.17 -15.29
C VAL A 256 31.12 0.56 -15.82
N LEU A 257 31.23 -0.75 -15.92
CA LEU A 257 32.39 -1.50 -16.37
C LEU A 257 31.94 -2.51 -17.43
N PRO A 258 31.97 -2.19 -18.72
CA PRO A 258 31.51 -3.08 -19.78
C PRO A 258 32.52 -4.23 -20.03
N LEU A 259 32.71 -5.06 -19.03
CA LEU A 259 33.61 -6.23 -19.07
C LEU A 259 32.93 -7.51 -19.54
N VAL A 260 31.60 -7.57 -19.51
CA VAL A 260 30.83 -8.82 -19.74
C VAL A 260 29.67 -8.65 -20.75
N GLY A 261 29.51 -7.47 -21.37
CA GLY A 261 28.35 -7.19 -22.23
C GLY A 261 27.06 -7.08 -21.39
N ALA A 262 26.29 -5.99 -21.58
CA ALA A 262 25.16 -5.62 -20.72
C ALA A 262 24.31 -6.83 -20.33
N LEU A 263 24.33 -7.20 -19.05
CA LEU A 263 23.39 -8.14 -18.46
C LEU A 263 22.02 -7.44 -18.40
N ASP A 264 21.38 -7.30 -19.56
CA ASP A 264 19.97 -6.93 -19.59
C ASP A 264 19.17 -8.10 -18.98
N VAL A 265 18.96 -8.03 -17.65
CA VAL A 265 18.25 -9.08 -16.91
C VAL A 265 16.77 -9.02 -17.29
N PRO A 266 16.27 -9.94 -18.15
CA PRO A 266 14.90 -9.89 -18.62
C PRO A 266 13.91 -10.13 -17.49
N GLY A 267 12.69 -9.62 -17.64
CA GLY A 267 11.61 -9.89 -16.69
C GLY A 267 11.67 -9.08 -15.39
N THR A 268 12.38 -7.94 -15.39
CA THR A 268 12.45 -7.00 -14.25
C THR A 268 11.50 -5.82 -14.38
N GLY A 269 10.81 -5.70 -15.52
CA GLY A 269 9.93 -4.58 -15.86
C GLY A 269 8.86 -4.30 -14.81
N LYS A 270 8.65 -3.01 -14.49
CA LYS A 270 7.64 -2.60 -13.50
C LYS A 270 6.25 -2.55 -14.10
N THR A 271 6.14 -2.07 -15.34
CA THR A 271 4.85 -1.89 -16.03
C THR A 271 4.05 -3.19 -16.07
N ASP A 272 4.70 -4.29 -16.43
CA ASP A 272 4.06 -5.58 -16.68
C ASP A 272 4.30 -6.61 -15.57
N VAL A 273 4.83 -6.17 -14.41
CA VAL A 273 5.16 -7.06 -13.29
C VAL A 273 5.99 -8.26 -13.77
N GLY A 274 7.17 -7.98 -14.31
CA GLY A 274 8.01 -9.01 -14.92
C GLY A 274 8.28 -10.20 -13.98
N PRO A 275 8.58 -11.40 -14.51
CA PRO A 275 8.69 -12.63 -13.73
C PRO A 275 9.71 -12.57 -12.58
N LEU A 276 10.87 -11.97 -12.81
CA LEU A 276 11.89 -11.79 -11.75
C LEU A 276 11.44 -10.79 -10.68
N ARG A 277 10.73 -9.74 -11.09
CA ARG A 277 10.11 -8.80 -10.16
C ARG A 277 9.07 -9.49 -9.29
N LEU A 278 8.19 -10.29 -9.90
CA LEU A 278 7.18 -11.08 -9.18
C LEU A 278 7.84 -12.08 -8.22
N LEU A 279 8.87 -12.80 -8.68
CA LEU A 279 9.62 -13.74 -7.83
C LEU A 279 10.23 -13.02 -6.61
N HIS A 280 10.92 -11.91 -6.83
CA HIS A 280 11.50 -11.10 -5.75
C HIS A 280 10.42 -10.61 -4.78
N PHE A 281 9.27 -10.13 -5.29
CA PHE A 281 8.12 -9.75 -4.46
C PHE A 281 7.63 -10.92 -3.59
N LEU A 282 7.46 -12.13 -4.17
CA LEU A 282 7.00 -13.32 -3.44
C LEU A 282 8.01 -13.76 -2.37
N LEU A 283 9.32 -13.67 -2.64
CA LEU A 283 10.36 -13.95 -1.65
C LEU A 283 10.32 -12.98 -0.46
N VAL A 284 10.18 -11.69 -0.72
CA VAL A 284 10.03 -10.68 0.35
C VAL A 284 8.71 -10.89 1.11
N LEU A 285 7.62 -11.21 0.42
CA LEU A 285 6.34 -11.53 1.06
C LEU A 285 6.46 -12.76 1.97
N TRP A 286 7.18 -13.79 1.51
CA TRP A 286 7.44 -14.99 2.32
C TRP A 286 8.33 -14.66 3.53
N LEU A 287 9.37 -13.83 3.36
CA LEU A 287 10.17 -13.31 4.48
C LEU A 287 9.29 -12.59 5.51
N ILE A 288 8.41 -11.68 5.05
CA ILE A 288 7.46 -10.96 5.91
C ILE A 288 6.58 -11.95 6.67
N ALA A 289 6.00 -12.95 6.01
CA ALA A 289 5.13 -13.94 6.65
C ALA A 289 5.86 -14.76 7.73
N LEU A 290 7.13 -15.15 7.47
CA LEU A 290 7.96 -15.85 8.45
C LEU A 290 8.40 -14.95 9.60
N ALA A 291 8.69 -13.66 9.32
CA ALA A 291 9.20 -12.70 10.28
C ALA A 291 8.10 -11.92 11.02
N MET A 292 6.83 -12.11 10.65
CA MET A 292 5.70 -11.33 11.18
C MET A 292 5.66 -11.34 12.71
N PRO A 293 5.68 -10.15 13.36
CA PRO A 293 5.68 -10.04 14.80
C PRO A 293 4.31 -10.43 15.40
N PRO A 294 4.25 -10.73 16.69
CA PRO A 294 2.98 -10.91 17.41
C PRO A 294 2.14 -9.62 17.37
N HIS A 295 0.81 -9.78 17.46
CA HIS A 295 -0.12 -8.64 17.52
C HIS A 295 0.22 -7.64 18.64
N ASP A 296 0.58 -8.16 19.81
CA ASP A 296 0.85 -7.35 21.01
C ASP A 296 2.12 -6.50 20.83
N TRP A 297 3.08 -6.96 20.04
CA TRP A 297 4.26 -6.17 19.73
C TRP A 297 3.90 -4.86 19.02
N VAL A 298 3.06 -4.92 17.95
CA VAL A 298 2.63 -3.72 17.22
C VAL A 298 1.85 -2.78 18.14
N ARG A 299 1.02 -3.32 19.03
CA ARG A 299 0.22 -2.53 19.97
C ARG A 299 1.02 -1.96 21.13
N GLY A 300 2.06 -2.66 21.57
CA GLY A 300 2.92 -2.27 22.68
C GLY A 300 3.91 -1.15 22.34
N HIS A 301 4.40 -1.10 21.10
CA HIS A 301 5.45 -0.15 20.70
C HIS A 301 4.88 1.11 20.08
N VAL A 302 5.27 2.28 20.58
CA VAL A 302 4.76 3.59 20.11
C VAL A 302 5.04 3.80 18.64
N LEU A 303 6.26 3.53 18.17
CA LEU A 303 6.63 3.70 16.76
C LEU A 303 5.82 2.75 15.86
N ALA A 304 5.67 1.47 16.24
CA ALA A 304 4.90 0.52 15.47
C ALA A 304 3.42 0.92 15.37
N ARG A 305 2.84 1.42 16.46
CA ARG A 305 1.48 1.98 16.47
C ARG A 305 1.34 3.19 15.55
N SER A 306 2.34 4.08 15.54
CA SER A 306 2.34 5.27 14.70
C SER A 306 2.39 4.90 13.22
N VAL A 307 3.25 3.96 12.84
CA VAL A 307 3.30 3.39 11.48
C VAL A 307 1.98 2.69 11.12
N ALA A 308 1.40 1.91 12.04
CA ALA A 308 0.11 1.26 11.82
C ALA A 308 -1.02 2.29 11.58
N ARG A 309 -1.00 3.47 12.22
CA ARG A 309 -1.95 4.56 11.95
C ARG A 309 -1.85 5.07 10.51
N VAL A 310 -0.64 5.20 9.96
CA VAL A 310 -0.46 5.53 8.53
C VAL A 310 -1.14 4.49 7.65
N GLY A 311 -0.97 3.20 7.94
CA GLY A 311 -1.64 2.12 7.22
C GLY A 311 -3.16 2.10 7.39
N GLN A 312 -3.68 2.52 8.55
CA GLN A 312 -5.11 2.66 8.81
C GLN A 312 -5.77 3.74 7.95
N HIS A 313 -5.03 4.83 7.69
CA HIS A 313 -5.44 5.96 6.87
C HIS A 313 -4.74 5.97 5.51
N SER A 314 -4.44 4.79 4.95
CA SER A 314 -3.51 4.60 3.83
C SER A 314 -3.82 5.46 2.60
N LEU A 315 -5.09 5.63 2.22
CA LEU A 315 -5.46 6.44 1.06
C LEU A 315 -5.23 7.94 1.33
N ASP A 316 -5.64 8.41 2.51
CA ASP A 316 -5.45 9.81 2.89
C ASP A 316 -3.97 10.15 3.00
N CYS A 317 -3.19 9.24 3.61
CA CYS A 317 -1.74 9.38 3.73
C CYS A 317 -1.03 9.32 2.38
N PHE A 318 -1.45 8.44 1.48
CA PHE A 318 -0.91 8.35 0.13
C PHE A 318 -1.14 9.66 -0.64
N CYS A 319 -2.37 10.18 -0.65
CA CYS A 319 -2.70 11.45 -1.29
C CYS A 319 -1.89 12.62 -0.69
N ALA A 320 -1.83 12.70 0.64
CA ALA A 320 -1.08 13.74 1.34
C ALA A 320 0.44 13.65 1.05
N SER A 321 1.00 12.42 0.94
CA SER A 321 2.41 12.23 0.64
C SER A 321 2.80 12.76 -0.74
N ILE A 322 1.95 12.60 -1.75
CA ILE A 322 2.22 13.14 -3.08
C ILE A 322 2.32 14.66 -3.02
N VAL A 323 1.31 15.33 -2.45
CA VAL A 323 1.30 16.80 -2.32
C VAL A 323 2.49 17.28 -1.49
N GLY A 324 2.74 16.61 -0.35
CA GLY A 324 3.87 16.92 0.53
C GLY A 324 5.22 16.82 -0.17
N CYS A 325 5.43 15.79 -1.00
CA CYS A 325 6.67 15.64 -1.76
C CYS A 325 6.90 16.79 -2.74
N TYR A 326 5.88 17.31 -3.44
CA TYR A 326 6.01 18.48 -4.31
C TYR A 326 6.34 19.74 -3.51
N VAL A 327 5.70 19.96 -2.35
CA VAL A 327 6.00 21.10 -1.47
C VAL A 327 7.44 21.05 -0.97
N LEU A 328 7.89 19.87 -0.51
CA LEU A 328 9.26 19.70 -0.02
C LEU A 328 10.31 19.80 -1.13
N ALA A 329 9.99 19.36 -2.34
CA ALA A 329 10.83 19.55 -3.51
C ALA A 329 10.98 21.04 -3.85
N GLY A 330 9.90 21.84 -3.76
CA GLY A 330 9.95 23.30 -3.91
C GLY A 330 10.83 23.94 -2.84
N LEU A 331 10.69 23.56 -1.58
CA LEU A 331 11.55 24.05 -0.49
C LEU A 331 13.03 23.70 -0.72
N PHE A 332 13.31 22.50 -1.25
CA PHE A 332 14.66 22.12 -1.62
C PHE A 332 15.22 22.98 -2.74
N ALA A 333 14.44 23.26 -3.78
CA ALA A 333 14.84 24.14 -4.88
C ALA A 333 15.23 25.56 -4.42
N LEU A 334 14.57 26.06 -3.36
CA LEU A 334 14.83 27.35 -2.73
C LEU A 334 15.98 27.33 -1.71
N SER A 335 16.50 26.16 -1.36
CA SER A 335 17.54 25.97 -0.34
C SER A 335 18.96 25.92 -0.94
N ALA A 336 19.97 25.77 -0.07
CA ALA A 336 21.37 25.55 -0.46
C ALA A 336 21.65 24.19 -1.12
N ARG A 337 20.63 23.32 -1.29
CA ARG A 337 20.68 22.01 -1.97
C ARG A 337 21.76 21.05 -1.46
N GLY A 338 22.11 21.17 -0.19
CA GLY A 338 23.13 20.32 0.43
C GLY A 338 22.57 18.94 0.84
N THR A 339 23.46 17.98 1.04
CA THR A 339 23.12 16.64 1.54
C THR A 339 22.39 16.70 2.89
N SER A 340 22.78 17.62 3.78
CA SER A 340 22.11 17.82 5.08
C SER A 340 20.65 18.24 4.90
N VAL A 341 20.37 19.15 3.97
CA VAL A 341 19.00 19.60 3.65
C VAL A 341 18.18 18.45 3.11
N TYR A 342 18.74 17.61 2.26
CA TYR A 342 18.09 16.40 1.77
C TYR A 342 17.60 15.51 2.92
N PHE A 343 18.49 15.15 3.88
CA PHE A 343 18.10 14.29 5.00
C PHE A 343 17.09 14.95 5.94
N VAL A 344 17.22 16.25 6.18
CA VAL A 344 16.23 17.01 6.98
C VAL A 344 14.86 16.98 6.32
N LEU A 345 14.78 17.22 5.00
CA LEU A 345 13.50 17.15 4.27
C LEU A 345 12.91 15.75 4.25
N GLN A 346 13.73 14.70 4.14
CA GLN A 346 13.24 13.32 4.27
C GLN A 346 12.67 13.03 5.67
N ALA A 347 13.34 13.52 6.71
CA ALA A 347 12.85 13.38 8.09
C ALA A 347 11.52 14.14 8.29
N ILE A 348 11.40 15.36 7.74
CA ILE A 348 10.17 16.15 7.75
C ILE A 348 9.06 15.40 6.99
N ASN A 349 9.36 14.86 5.81
CA ASN A 349 8.43 14.10 4.98
C ASN A 349 7.80 12.94 5.74
N MET A 350 8.64 12.10 6.36
CA MET A 350 8.17 10.95 7.14
C MET A 350 7.40 11.38 8.39
N SER A 351 7.92 12.36 9.13
CA SER A 351 7.32 12.82 10.39
C SER A 351 5.96 13.49 10.16
N SER A 352 5.86 14.35 9.13
CA SER A 352 4.61 15.02 8.78
C SER A 352 3.51 14.02 8.41
N LEU A 353 3.86 12.96 7.69
CA LEU A 353 2.90 11.92 7.31
C LEU A 353 2.41 11.12 8.53
N VAL A 354 3.30 10.80 9.46
CA VAL A 354 2.94 10.15 10.73
C VAL A 354 2.05 11.06 11.58
N LEU A 355 2.40 12.35 11.71
CA LEU A 355 1.61 13.34 12.44
C LEU A 355 0.22 13.50 11.80
N PHE A 356 0.15 13.57 10.47
CA PHE A 356 -1.11 13.63 9.74
C PHE A 356 -2.01 12.41 10.01
N ALA A 357 -1.44 11.21 10.01
CA ALA A 357 -2.18 9.99 10.35
C ALA A 357 -2.68 9.99 11.80
N CYS A 358 -1.88 10.50 12.74
CA CYS A 358 -2.28 10.65 14.14
C CYS A 358 -3.41 11.67 14.28
N TRP A 359 -3.34 12.79 13.56
CA TRP A 359 -4.38 13.81 13.52
C TRP A 359 -5.70 13.27 12.94
N LEU A 360 -5.65 12.52 11.83
CA LEU A 360 -6.84 11.86 11.27
C LEU A 360 -7.47 10.88 12.25
N GLN A 361 -6.66 10.13 12.99
CA GLN A 361 -7.15 9.23 14.03
C GLN A 361 -7.82 9.99 15.16
N TRP A 362 -7.21 11.10 15.61
CA TRP A 362 -7.78 11.97 16.64
C TRP A 362 -9.13 12.57 16.21
N LEU A 363 -9.28 13.01 14.95
CA LEU A 363 -10.55 13.51 14.42
C LEU A 363 -11.66 12.45 14.45
N LYS A 364 -11.33 11.17 14.23
CA LYS A 364 -12.30 10.06 14.25
C LYS A 364 -12.70 9.63 15.66
N THR A 365 -11.80 9.78 16.63
CA THR A 365 -12.01 9.36 18.02
C THR A 365 -11.64 10.50 18.99
N PRO A 366 -12.32 11.65 18.90
CA PRO A 366 -11.98 12.76 19.80
C PRO A 366 -12.34 12.40 21.25
N PRO A 367 -11.50 12.83 22.22
CA PRO A 367 -11.65 12.47 23.66
C PRO A 367 -13.04 12.79 24.22
N TRP A 368 -13.70 13.83 23.71
CA TRP A 368 -15.03 14.25 24.14
C TRP A 368 -16.19 13.44 23.58
N ARG A 369 -15.95 12.49 22.66
CA ARG A 369 -16.95 11.57 22.12
C ARG A 369 -16.95 10.20 22.79
N THR A 370 -16.13 9.97 23.81
CA THR A 370 -16.25 8.76 24.65
C THR A 370 -17.62 8.83 25.33
N PRO A 371 -18.51 7.85 25.12
CA PRO A 371 -19.74 7.79 25.91
C PRO A 371 -19.36 7.80 27.40
N PRO A 372 -20.12 8.51 28.24
CA PRO A 372 -19.90 8.40 29.69
C PRO A 372 -19.88 6.93 30.02
N ALA A 373 -18.89 6.51 30.83
CA ALA A 373 -18.80 5.15 31.30
C ALA A 373 -20.19 4.76 31.81
N GLY A 374 -20.81 3.77 31.12
CA GLY A 374 -22.12 3.30 31.52
C GLY A 374 -22.06 2.89 32.99
N PRO A 375 -23.14 2.99 33.75
CA PRO A 375 -23.14 2.72 35.18
C PRO A 375 -22.44 1.38 35.40
N VAL A 376 -21.42 1.42 36.27
CA VAL A 376 -20.72 0.22 36.73
C VAL A 376 -21.80 -0.75 37.16
N ARG A 377 -21.99 -1.85 36.40
CA ARG A 377 -22.88 -2.93 36.83
C ARG A 377 -22.36 -3.37 38.22
N GLN A 378 -23.07 -2.92 39.25
CA GLN A 378 -22.89 -3.50 40.56
C GLN A 378 -23.11 -5.00 40.42
N PRO A 379 -22.26 -5.84 41.04
CA PRO A 379 -22.51 -7.27 41.06
C PRO A 379 -23.92 -7.47 41.62
N ARG A 380 -24.78 -8.13 40.83
CA ARG A 380 -26.09 -8.56 41.34
C ARG A 380 -25.82 -9.45 42.56
N ASP A 381 -26.43 -9.08 43.70
CA ASP A 381 -26.56 -9.85 44.95
C ASP A 381 -27.31 -11.19 44.67
N GLN A 382 -26.74 -12.04 43.87
CA GLN A 382 -27.31 -13.41 43.60
C GLN A 382 -26.55 -14.52 44.36
N ASP A 383 -25.51 -14.16 45.13
CA ASP A 383 -24.77 -15.13 45.96
C ASP A 383 -25.08 -15.01 47.46
N ARG A 384 -26.21 -14.39 47.82
CA ARG A 384 -26.72 -14.58 49.18
C ARG A 384 -27.52 -15.87 49.19
N ALA A 385 -26.84 -16.99 49.53
CA ALA A 385 -27.47 -18.21 49.98
C ALA A 385 -28.45 -17.90 51.12
N PRO A 386 -29.64 -18.45 51.14
CA PRO A 386 -30.57 -18.26 52.25
C PRO A 386 -30.00 -18.90 53.51
N GLN A 387 -29.63 -18.07 54.50
CA GLN A 387 -29.30 -18.52 55.82
C GLN A 387 -30.55 -19.12 56.49
N GLY A 388 -30.40 -20.32 56.88
CA GLY A 388 -31.10 -21.15 57.82
C GLY A 388 -32.47 -20.75 58.38
N ALA A 389 -33.50 -21.54 58.10
CA ALA A 389 -34.69 -21.64 58.90
C ALA A 389 -34.42 -22.50 60.15
N PRO A 390 -34.90 -22.08 61.36
CA PRO A 390 -34.66 -22.84 62.58
C PRO A 390 -35.52 -24.13 62.60
N GLY A 391 -34.88 -25.19 63.04
CA GLY A 391 -35.56 -26.48 63.22
C GLY A 391 -36.57 -26.41 64.37
N THR A 392 -37.79 -26.88 64.05
CA THR A 392 -38.75 -27.32 65.07
C THR A 392 -38.70 -28.84 65.08
N GLY A 393 -38.17 -29.34 66.19
CA GLY A 393 -38.32 -30.74 66.51
C GLY A 393 -39.73 -31.03 67.07
N LEU A 394 -40.20 -32.23 66.81
CA LEU A 394 -41.21 -33.04 67.51
C LEU A 394 -41.21 -34.33 66.68
N GLY A 395 -40.89 -35.51 67.17
CA GLY A 395 -41.28 -36.16 68.40
C GLY A 395 -42.11 -37.37 68.04
N SER A 396 -41.55 -38.55 68.33
CA SER A 396 -42.31 -39.73 68.78
C SER A 396 -42.99 -40.64 67.74
N ALA A 397 -42.58 -41.91 67.85
CA ALA A 397 -43.32 -43.15 68.01
C ALA A 397 -43.93 -43.77 66.70
N ALA A 398 -43.43 -44.85 66.33
CA ALA A 398 -43.78 -46.24 66.40
C ALA A 398 -42.96 -47.06 65.37
#